data_ea31ab569bc52b17da60b38af4f66bf3
#
_entry.id   ea31ab569bc52b17da60b38af4f66bf3
#
_cell.length_a   1.000
_cell.length_b   1.000
_cell.length_c   1.000
_cell.angle_alpha   90.00
_cell.angle_beta   90.00
_cell.angle_gamma   90.00
#
_symmetry.space_group_name_H-M   'P 1'
#
loop_
_entity.id
_entity.type
_entity.pdbx_description
1 polymer ?
#
loop_
_entity_poly.entity_id
_entity_poly.type
_entity_poly.pdbx_seq_one_letter_code
_entity_poly.pdbx_strand_id
1 'polypeptide(L)'
;MNKLNNIWNRFAEKHPSASKWIREGGLFVIVSNLITVLKYVMLLFLPLAFAGLPNIDFGFPGIDITLFGETFKWNIIGYDAAHGGLPYFCAYMIAMLVGECINFPIQRSFVFRSKGKIWYQAFWYLIAFCIVTCIVNSINCIWVAVAGMFVPGWLYNIGTTVLNGGVSM
;
A
#
# COMPACT_ATOMS: atom_id res chain seq x y z
N MET A 1 -11.67 -26.92 20.74
CA MET A 1 -12.32 -25.93 19.86
C MET A 1 -13.64 -25.36 20.43
N ASN A 2 -14.40 -26.13 21.22
CA ASN A 2 -15.73 -25.68 21.66
C ASN A 2 -15.79 -24.58 22.75
N LYS A 3 -14.79 -24.47 23.63
CA LYS A 3 -14.79 -23.43 24.70
C LYS A 3 -14.65 -22.01 24.19
N LEU A 4 -13.74 -21.79 23.24
CA LEU A 4 -13.51 -20.47 22.62
C LEU A 4 -14.74 -20.00 21.84
N ASN A 5 -15.36 -20.90 21.08
CA ASN A 5 -16.59 -20.57 20.34
C ASN A 5 -17.75 -20.18 21.29
N ASN A 6 -17.88 -20.87 22.43
CA ASN A 6 -18.93 -20.54 23.41
C ASN A 6 -18.68 -19.17 24.08
N ILE A 7 -17.41 -18.83 24.36
CA ILE A 7 -17.05 -17.52 24.92
C ILE A 7 -17.34 -16.43 23.89
N TRP A 8 -16.93 -16.66 22.63
CA TRP A 8 -17.19 -15.70 21.55
C TRP A 8 -18.69 -15.49 21.32
N ASN A 9 -19.47 -16.55 21.26
CA ASN A 9 -20.93 -16.45 21.06
C ASN A 9 -21.62 -15.66 22.18
N ARG A 10 -21.28 -15.91 23.44
CA ARG A 10 -21.78 -15.14 24.59
C ARG A 10 -21.40 -13.68 24.52
N PHE A 11 -20.16 -13.39 24.10
CA PHE A 11 -19.70 -12.00 23.90
C PHE A 11 -20.46 -11.33 22.76
N ALA A 12 -20.64 -12.00 21.64
CA ALA A 12 -21.33 -11.50 20.46
C ALA A 12 -22.82 -11.23 20.74
N GLU A 13 -23.49 -12.08 21.52
CA GLU A 13 -24.87 -11.86 21.97
C GLU A 13 -24.99 -10.64 22.88
N LYS A 14 -24.02 -10.46 23.80
CA LYS A 14 -24.04 -9.36 24.76
C LYS A 14 -23.59 -8.02 24.13
N HIS A 15 -22.72 -8.06 23.14
CA HIS A 15 -22.13 -6.87 22.48
C HIS A 15 -22.13 -7.01 20.96
N PRO A 16 -23.29 -6.98 20.27
CA PRO A 16 -23.39 -7.27 18.84
C PRO A 16 -22.60 -6.28 17.96
N SER A 17 -22.60 -5.00 18.30
CA SER A 17 -21.84 -3.99 17.57
C SER A 17 -20.31 -4.20 17.71
N ALA A 18 -19.84 -4.46 18.93
CA ALA A 18 -18.41 -4.67 19.18
C ALA A 18 -17.90 -5.95 18.50
N SER A 19 -18.67 -7.05 18.55
CA SER A 19 -18.32 -8.31 17.90
C SER A 19 -18.26 -8.17 16.37
N LYS A 20 -19.14 -7.36 15.78
CA LYS A 20 -19.10 -7.03 14.37
C LYS A 20 -17.82 -6.28 14.01
N TRP A 21 -17.49 -5.22 14.76
CA TRP A 21 -16.28 -4.43 14.54
C TRP A 21 -15.00 -5.25 14.69
N ILE A 22 -14.92 -6.11 15.71
CA ILE A 22 -13.75 -6.99 15.92
C ILE A 22 -13.59 -7.97 14.76
N ARG A 23 -14.68 -8.56 14.27
CA ARG A 23 -14.64 -9.50 13.15
C ARG A 23 -14.27 -8.79 11.84
N GLU A 24 -14.93 -7.67 11.53
CA GLU A 24 -14.67 -6.92 10.29
C GLU A 24 -13.28 -6.31 10.31
N GLY A 25 -12.84 -5.71 11.42
CA GLY A 25 -11.50 -5.20 11.58
C GLY A 25 -10.42 -6.29 11.51
N GLY A 26 -10.63 -7.42 12.15
CA GLY A 26 -9.69 -8.56 12.07
C GLY A 26 -9.56 -9.11 10.64
N LEU A 27 -10.68 -9.30 9.94
CA LEU A 27 -10.67 -9.72 8.53
C LEU A 27 -10.01 -8.65 7.63
N PHE A 28 -10.30 -7.38 7.88
CA PHE A 28 -9.68 -6.27 7.17
C PHE A 28 -8.15 -6.33 7.28
N VAL A 29 -7.62 -6.45 8.50
CA VAL A 29 -6.16 -6.53 8.75
C VAL A 29 -5.55 -7.74 8.05
N ILE A 30 -6.18 -8.92 8.12
CA ILE A 30 -5.68 -10.13 7.47
C ILE A 30 -5.63 -9.94 5.94
N VAL A 31 -6.73 -9.49 5.34
CA VAL A 31 -6.81 -9.28 3.88
C VAL A 31 -5.81 -8.23 3.43
N SER A 32 -5.73 -7.09 4.12
CA SER A 32 -4.79 -6.02 3.77
C SER A 32 -3.33 -6.50 3.83
N ASN A 33 -2.95 -7.28 4.84
CA ASN A 33 -1.60 -7.84 4.91
C ASN A 33 -1.32 -8.83 3.77
N LEU A 34 -2.28 -9.68 3.39
CA LEU A 34 -2.12 -10.58 2.25
C LEU A 34 -1.93 -9.81 0.94
N ILE A 35 -2.69 -8.74 0.73
CA ILE A 35 -2.53 -7.86 -0.44
C ILE A 35 -1.19 -7.13 -0.41
N THR A 36 -0.72 -6.69 0.75
CA THR A 36 0.60 -6.07 0.91
C THR A 36 1.71 -7.05 0.53
N VAL A 37 1.62 -8.31 0.97
CA VAL A 37 2.57 -9.36 0.57
C VAL A 37 2.52 -9.60 -0.94
N LEU A 38 1.33 -9.62 -1.55
CA LEU A 38 1.18 -9.75 -3.00
C LEU A 38 1.88 -8.60 -3.74
N LYS A 39 1.61 -7.35 -3.34
CA LYS A 39 2.25 -6.16 -3.91
C LYS A 39 3.77 -6.22 -3.78
N TYR A 40 4.28 -6.64 -2.62
CA TYR A 40 5.71 -6.83 -2.38
C TYR A 40 6.31 -7.84 -3.34
N VAL A 41 5.70 -9.02 -3.48
CA VAL A 41 6.15 -10.04 -4.43
C VAL A 41 6.14 -9.51 -5.86
N MET A 42 5.09 -8.78 -6.25
CA MET A 42 5.05 -8.15 -7.57
C MET A 42 6.19 -7.17 -7.78
N LEU A 43 6.53 -6.35 -6.78
CA LEU A 43 7.63 -5.37 -6.86
C LEU A 43 9.03 -6.01 -6.90
N LEU A 44 9.17 -7.29 -6.55
CA LEU A 44 10.43 -8.01 -6.77
C LEU A 44 10.65 -8.41 -8.24
N PHE A 45 9.57 -8.65 -8.99
CA PHE A 45 9.65 -9.18 -10.35
C PHE A 45 9.27 -8.16 -11.44
N LEU A 46 8.30 -7.29 -11.19
CA LEU A 46 7.83 -6.32 -12.18
C LEU A 46 8.92 -5.37 -12.69
N PRO A 47 9.85 -4.83 -11.85
CA PRO A 47 10.92 -3.98 -12.37
C PRO A 47 11.78 -4.68 -13.42
N LEU A 48 11.95 -6.00 -13.34
CA LEU A 48 12.68 -6.78 -14.35
C LEU A 48 11.95 -6.78 -15.70
N ALA A 49 10.63 -6.79 -15.69
CA ALA A 49 9.82 -6.71 -16.93
C ALA A 49 9.94 -5.33 -17.61
N PHE A 50 10.25 -4.29 -16.85
CA PHE A 50 10.43 -2.92 -17.33
C PHE A 50 11.90 -2.51 -17.49
N ALA A 51 12.84 -3.43 -17.33
CA ALA A 51 14.27 -3.15 -17.45
C ALA A 51 14.70 -2.62 -18.85
N GLY A 52 13.88 -2.82 -19.87
CA GLY A 52 14.08 -2.26 -21.19
C GLY A 52 13.68 -0.79 -21.37
N LEU A 53 13.00 -0.20 -20.38
CA LEU A 53 12.67 1.22 -20.40
C LEU A 53 13.89 2.08 -20.01
N PRO A 54 13.99 3.32 -20.58
CA PRO A 54 15.07 4.23 -20.18
C PRO A 54 14.93 4.60 -18.70
N ASN A 55 16.05 4.51 -17.97
CA ASN A 55 16.10 4.93 -16.57
C ASN A 55 16.28 6.47 -16.52
N ILE A 56 15.17 7.18 -16.55
CA ILE A 56 15.11 8.65 -16.52
C ILE A 56 14.34 9.11 -15.29
N ASP A 57 14.59 10.34 -14.88
CA ASP A 57 13.76 11.02 -13.88
C ASP A 57 12.32 11.08 -14.39
N PHE A 58 11.41 10.51 -13.61
CA PHE A 58 10.00 10.55 -13.91
C PHE A 58 9.22 10.87 -12.63
N GLY A 59 8.77 12.10 -12.53
CA GLY A 59 8.02 12.51 -11.34
C GLY A 59 7.56 13.96 -11.38
N PHE A 60 6.58 14.25 -10.54
CA PHE A 60 6.02 15.59 -10.36
C PHE A 60 5.89 15.89 -8.86
N PRO A 61 6.24 17.07 -8.36
CA PRO A 61 6.73 18.26 -9.07
C PRO A 61 8.24 18.29 -9.36
N GLY A 62 9.04 17.33 -8.88
CA GLY A 62 10.49 17.30 -9.14
C GLY A 62 11.28 18.36 -8.39
N ILE A 63 10.93 18.63 -7.14
CA ILE A 63 11.56 19.64 -6.30
C ILE A 63 12.84 19.10 -5.68
N ASP A 64 13.97 19.77 -5.88
CA ASP A 64 15.21 19.41 -5.23
C ASP A 64 15.14 19.74 -3.73
N ILE A 65 15.27 18.73 -2.89
CA ILE A 65 15.30 18.85 -1.43
C ILE A 65 16.62 18.30 -0.93
N THR A 66 17.27 19.04 -0.02
CA THR A 66 18.47 18.57 0.66
C THR A 66 18.15 18.26 2.12
N LEU A 67 18.31 16.97 2.52
CA LEU A 67 18.15 16.50 3.87
C LEU A 67 19.40 15.70 4.29
N PHE A 68 19.92 16.00 5.46
CA PHE A 68 21.09 15.32 6.05
C PHE A 68 22.34 15.28 5.15
N GLY A 69 22.45 16.24 4.21
CA GLY A 69 23.57 16.33 3.27
C GLY A 69 23.34 15.65 1.91
N GLU A 70 22.24 14.92 1.75
CA GLU A 70 21.83 14.32 0.47
C GLU A 70 20.82 15.21 -0.23
N THR A 71 21.02 15.42 -1.55
CA THR A 71 20.09 16.15 -2.42
C THR A 71 19.38 15.16 -3.31
N PHE A 72 18.06 15.14 -3.23
CA PHE A 72 17.19 14.27 -4.03
C PHE A 72 15.99 15.03 -4.58
N LYS A 73 15.37 14.52 -5.63
CA LYS A 73 14.13 15.07 -6.19
C LYS A 73 12.92 14.52 -5.44
N TRP A 74 12.27 15.38 -4.68
CA TRP A 74 11.02 15.05 -4.06
C TRP A 74 9.87 15.10 -5.05
N ASN A 75 9.06 14.06 -5.06
CA ASN A 75 7.92 13.91 -5.94
C ASN A 75 6.68 13.51 -5.14
N ILE A 76 5.53 14.07 -5.49
CA ILE A 76 4.21 13.59 -5.06
C ILE A 76 3.90 12.27 -5.76
N ILE A 77 4.31 12.15 -7.03
CA ILE A 77 4.17 10.93 -7.81
C ILE A 77 5.41 10.75 -8.70
N GLY A 78 5.96 9.55 -8.72
CA GLY A 78 7.15 9.21 -9.52
C GLY A 78 8.42 9.10 -8.70
N TYR A 79 9.51 8.78 -9.39
CA TYR A 79 10.84 8.53 -8.82
C TYR A 79 11.93 9.15 -9.71
N ASP A 80 13.03 9.58 -9.10
CA ASP A 80 14.23 9.97 -9.84
C ASP A 80 15.01 8.76 -10.36
N ALA A 81 15.93 8.97 -11.30
CA ALA A 81 16.71 7.90 -11.92
C ALA A 81 17.61 7.17 -10.92
N ALA A 82 18.09 7.85 -9.87
CA ALA A 82 18.91 7.24 -8.82
C ALA A 82 18.11 6.23 -7.99
N HIS A 83 16.80 6.39 -7.92
CA HIS A 83 15.88 5.55 -7.14
C HIS A 83 14.95 4.71 -8.03
N GLY A 84 15.39 4.39 -9.25
CA GLY A 84 14.71 3.47 -10.15
C GLY A 84 13.88 4.12 -11.27
N GLY A 85 13.68 5.44 -11.26
CA GLY A 85 13.09 6.23 -12.34
C GLY A 85 11.79 5.70 -12.92
N LEU A 86 11.65 5.86 -14.24
CA LEU A 86 10.46 5.41 -14.98
C LEU A 86 10.20 3.89 -14.88
N PRO A 87 11.19 2.97 -14.98
CA PRO A 87 10.94 1.54 -14.87
C PRO A 87 10.31 1.14 -13.54
N TYR A 88 10.86 1.64 -12.44
CA TYR A 88 10.34 1.35 -11.09
C TYR A 88 8.96 1.97 -10.88
N PHE A 89 8.73 3.18 -11.37
CA PHE A 89 7.43 3.83 -11.30
C PHE A 89 6.34 3.01 -12.01
N CYS A 90 6.62 2.50 -13.23
CA CYS A 90 5.68 1.65 -13.96
C CYS A 90 5.36 0.35 -13.18
N ALA A 91 6.39 -0.31 -12.66
CA ALA A 91 6.24 -1.50 -11.84
C ALA A 91 5.41 -1.23 -10.58
N TYR A 92 5.71 -0.14 -9.87
CA TYR A 92 4.99 0.30 -8.68
C TYR A 92 3.51 0.55 -8.97
N MET A 93 3.19 1.33 -10.00
CA MET A 93 1.81 1.65 -10.36
C MET A 93 1.00 0.41 -10.72
N ILE A 94 1.59 -0.53 -11.48
CA ILE A 94 0.92 -1.80 -11.82
C ILE A 94 0.69 -2.64 -10.56
N ALA A 95 1.68 -2.78 -9.69
CA ALA A 95 1.52 -3.53 -8.45
C ALA A 95 0.42 -2.94 -7.57
N MET A 96 0.36 -1.60 -7.46
CA MET A 96 -0.69 -0.91 -6.73
C MET A 96 -2.07 -1.13 -7.34
N LEU A 97 -2.23 -0.90 -8.63
CA LEU A 97 -3.50 -1.09 -9.34
C LEU A 97 -4.02 -2.53 -9.24
N VAL A 98 -3.17 -3.52 -9.50
CA VAL A 98 -3.55 -4.93 -9.40
C VAL A 98 -3.94 -5.27 -7.95
N GLY A 99 -3.14 -4.83 -6.98
CA GLY A 99 -3.44 -5.02 -5.57
C GLY A 99 -4.82 -4.46 -5.19
N GLU A 100 -5.15 -3.24 -5.62
CA GLU A 100 -6.43 -2.62 -5.31
C GLU A 100 -7.61 -3.23 -6.09
N CYS A 101 -7.40 -3.65 -7.32
CA CYS A 101 -8.41 -4.39 -8.09
C CYS A 101 -8.82 -5.72 -7.40
N ILE A 102 -7.90 -6.34 -6.68
CA ILE A 102 -8.16 -7.56 -5.89
C ILE A 102 -8.72 -7.19 -4.51
N ASN A 103 -8.14 -6.19 -3.86
CA ASN A 103 -8.48 -5.77 -2.51
C ASN A 103 -9.92 -5.27 -2.39
N PHE A 104 -10.34 -4.38 -3.29
CA PHE A 104 -11.66 -3.75 -3.25
C PHE A 104 -12.82 -4.77 -3.24
N PRO A 105 -12.95 -5.73 -4.18
CA PRO A 105 -14.04 -6.70 -4.16
C PRO A 105 -13.99 -7.63 -2.94
N ILE A 106 -12.79 -7.99 -2.47
CA ILE A 106 -12.65 -8.83 -1.28
C ILE A 106 -13.13 -8.08 -0.04
N GLN A 107 -12.64 -6.87 0.17
CA GLN A 107 -13.05 -6.05 1.32
C GLN A 107 -14.55 -5.76 1.28
N ARG A 108 -15.07 -5.36 0.11
CA ARG A 108 -16.48 -5.08 -0.05
C ARG A 108 -17.38 -6.27 0.27
N SER A 109 -17.03 -7.46 -0.22
CA SER A 109 -17.89 -8.66 -0.15
C SER A 109 -17.68 -9.46 1.13
N PHE A 110 -16.44 -9.66 1.55
CA PHE A 110 -16.11 -10.53 2.67
C PHE A 110 -15.96 -9.78 3.99
N VAL A 111 -15.34 -8.60 3.96
CA VAL A 111 -15.07 -7.85 5.17
C VAL A 111 -16.32 -7.07 5.59
N PHE A 112 -16.75 -6.13 4.75
CA PHE A 112 -17.83 -5.20 5.09
C PHE A 112 -19.21 -5.69 4.67
N ARG A 113 -19.30 -6.72 3.81
CA ARG A 113 -20.57 -7.27 3.30
C ARG A 113 -21.53 -6.18 2.81
N SER A 114 -20.97 -5.18 2.11
CA SER A 114 -21.71 -4.02 1.67
C SER A 114 -22.70 -4.36 0.56
N LYS A 115 -23.95 -3.90 0.72
CA LYS A 115 -25.04 -4.08 -0.24
C LYS A 115 -25.30 -2.85 -1.13
N GLY A 116 -24.50 -1.79 -0.99
CA GLY A 116 -24.65 -0.57 -1.78
C GLY A 116 -24.31 -0.75 -3.27
N LYS A 117 -24.60 0.27 -4.08
CA LYS A 117 -24.30 0.26 -5.52
C LYS A 117 -22.77 0.19 -5.72
N ILE A 118 -22.31 -0.86 -6.42
CA ILE A 118 -20.88 -1.14 -6.59
C ILE A 118 -20.14 0.01 -7.29
N TRP A 119 -20.73 0.60 -8.32
CA TRP A 119 -20.11 1.70 -9.09
C TRP A 119 -19.87 2.95 -8.25
N TYR A 120 -20.81 3.30 -7.37
CA TYR A 120 -20.67 4.42 -6.46
C TYR A 120 -19.54 4.19 -5.46
N GLN A 121 -19.47 2.96 -4.90
CA GLN A 121 -18.41 2.59 -3.97
C GLN A 121 -17.04 2.52 -4.65
N ALA A 122 -16.98 1.94 -5.87
CA ALA A 122 -15.76 1.88 -6.66
C ALA A 122 -15.23 3.27 -7.03
N PHE A 123 -16.12 4.21 -7.35
CA PHE A 123 -15.74 5.59 -7.67
C PHE A 123 -15.07 6.28 -6.46
N TRP A 124 -15.70 6.23 -5.29
CA TRP A 124 -15.11 6.82 -4.10
C TRP A 124 -13.83 6.12 -3.64
N TYR A 125 -13.79 4.79 -3.82
CA TYR A 125 -12.60 4.01 -3.55
C TYR A 125 -11.43 4.42 -4.47
N LEU A 126 -11.71 4.64 -5.75
CA LEU A 126 -10.71 5.11 -6.71
C LEU A 126 -10.17 6.50 -6.34
N ILE A 127 -11.04 7.43 -5.93
CA ILE A 127 -10.61 8.75 -5.46
C ILE A 127 -9.71 8.62 -4.23
N ALA A 128 -10.13 7.83 -3.24
CA ALA A 128 -9.33 7.57 -2.05
C ALA A 128 -8.00 6.92 -2.40
N PHE A 129 -7.99 5.94 -3.31
CA PHE A 129 -6.77 5.31 -3.82
C PHE A 129 -5.80 6.32 -4.44
N CYS A 130 -6.28 7.22 -5.30
CA CYS A 130 -5.43 8.25 -5.91
C CYS A 130 -4.81 9.17 -4.85
N ILE A 131 -5.61 9.65 -3.90
CA ILE A 131 -5.12 10.52 -2.82
C ILE A 131 -4.09 9.80 -1.95
N VAL A 132 -4.40 8.58 -1.51
CA VAL A 132 -3.50 7.78 -0.68
C VAL A 132 -2.21 7.46 -1.43
N THR A 133 -2.29 7.10 -2.71
CA THR A 133 -1.11 6.82 -3.53
C THR A 133 -0.19 8.04 -3.64
N CYS A 134 -0.73 9.23 -3.84
CA CYS A 134 0.07 10.47 -3.86
C CYS A 134 0.76 10.72 -2.51
N ILE A 135 0.04 10.55 -1.39
CA ILE A 135 0.60 10.72 -0.04
C ILE A 135 1.71 9.70 0.22
N VAL A 136 1.44 8.42 -0.05
CA VAL A 136 2.40 7.33 0.17
C VAL A 136 3.64 7.53 -0.68
N ASN A 137 3.47 7.84 -1.97
CA ASN A 137 4.61 8.07 -2.87
C ASN A 137 5.45 9.26 -2.42
N SER A 138 4.82 10.35 -2.00
CA SER A 138 5.49 11.54 -1.46
C SER A 138 6.35 11.22 -0.23
N ILE A 139 5.81 10.45 0.72
CA ILE A 139 6.53 10.00 1.91
C ILE A 139 7.64 9.01 1.53
N ASN A 140 7.35 8.11 0.59
CA ASN A 140 8.29 7.10 0.16
C ASN A 140 9.50 7.70 -0.57
N CYS A 141 9.34 8.78 -1.34
CA CYS A 141 10.47 9.53 -1.92
C CYS A 141 11.46 10.00 -0.85
N ILE A 142 10.96 10.55 0.26
CA ILE A 142 11.80 10.98 1.39
C ILE A 142 12.45 9.77 2.06
N TRP A 143 11.67 8.72 2.31
CA TRP A 143 12.17 7.49 2.93
C TRP A 143 13.30 6.87 2.12
N VAL A 144 13.10 6.69 0.81
CA VAL A 144 14.07 6.07 -0.09
C VAL A 144 15.38 6.86 -0.14
N ALA A 145 15.30 8.19 -0.18
CA ALA A 145 16.47 9.05 -0.22
C ALA A 145 17.26 9.03 1.09
N VAL A 146 16.60 9.03 2.24
CA VAL A 146 17.24 9.22 3.55
C VAL A 146 17.54 7.90 4.26
N ALA A 147 16.68 6.90 4.14
CA ALA A 147 16.80 5.66 4.89
C ALA A 147 18.05 4.86 4.53
N GLY A 148 18.50 4.92 3.28
CA GLY A 148 19.73 4.26 2.83
C GLY A 148 20.99 4.69 3.60
N MET A 149 20.97 5.87 4.22
CA MET A 149 22.07 6.40 5.01
C MET A 149 22.13 5.84 6.44
N PHE A 150 20.98 5.52 7.02
CA PHE A 150 20.84 5.18 8.44
C PHE A 150 20.49 3.71 8.70
N VAL A 151 20.00 3.02 7.66
CA VAL A 151 19.35 1.73 7.83
C VAL A 151 20.00 0.68 6.94
N PRO A 152 20.37 -0.51 7.48
CA PRO A 152 20.91 -1.60 6.66
C PRO A 152 19.86 -2.06 5.63
N GLY A 153 20.35 -2.52 4.44
CA GLY A 153 19.50 -2.77 3.27
C GLY A 153 18.29 -3.70 3.50
N TRP A 154 18.41 -4.69 4.40
CA TRP A 154 17.28 -5.56 4.74
C TRP A 154 16.16 -4.81 5.48
N LEU A 155 16.52 -3.89 6.39
CA LEU A 155 15.56 -3.08 7.14
C LEU A 155 14.97 -1.97 6.27
N TYR A 156 15.73 -1.46 5.30
CA TYR A 156 15.26 -0.55 4.27
C TYR A 156 14.09 -1.15 3.48
N ASN A 157 14.23 -2.39 3.00
CA ASN A 157 13.18 -3.07 2.25
C ASN A 157 11.92 -3.32 3.11
N ILE A 158 12.10 -3.68 4.37
CA ILE A 158 10.98 -3.84 5.32
C ILE A 158 10.29 -2.49 5.53
N GLY A 159 11.04 -1.42 5.80
CA GLY A 159 10.49 -0.08 6.00
C GLY A 159 9.71 0.42 4.79
N THR A 160 10.24 0.25 3.58
CA THR A 160 9.56 0.59 2.32
C THR A 160 8.24 -0.20 2.18
N THR A 161 8.27 -1.50 2.51
CA THR A 161 7.07 -2.35 2.45
C THR A 161 6.03 -1.92 3.49
N VAL A 162 6.46 -1.62 4.72
CA VAL A 162 5.57 -1.17 5.79
C VAL A 162 4.95 0.19 5.48
N LEU A 163 5.72 1.14 4.94
CA LEU A 163 5.20 2.43 4.50
C LEU A 163 4.16 2.26 3.39
N ASN A 164 4.47 1.48 2.36
CA ASN A 164 3.55 1.24 1.27
C ASN A 164 2.30 0.44 1.70
N GLY A 165 2.45 -0.49 2.64
CA GLY A 165 1.35 -1.29 3.18
C GLY A 165 0.56 -0.57 4.26
N GLY A 166 1.24 0.08 5.21
CA GLY A 166 0.62 0.68 6.40
C GLY A 166 -0.20 1.93 6.10
N VAL A 167 0.19 2.73 5.12
CA VAL A 167 -0.56 3.94 4.72
C VAL A 167 -1.70 3.60 3.74
N SER A 168 -1.62 2.47 3.04
CA SER A 168 -2.69 1.99 2.15
C SER A 168 -3.79 1.17 2.88
N MET A 169 -3.65 0.94 4.17
CA MET A 169 -4.68 0.36 5.05
C MET A 169 -5.64 1.44 5.57
#